data_994c67eef9bad2e8c785b108b1edb36f
#
_entry.id   994c67eef9bad2e8c785b108b1edb36f
#
_cell.length_a   1.000
_cell.length_b   1.000
_cell.length_c   1.000
_cell.angle_alpha   90.00
_cell.angle_beta   90.00
_cell.angle_gamma   90.00
#
_symmetry.space_group_name_H-M   'P 1'
#
loop_
_entity.id
_entity.type
_entity.pdbx_description
1 polymer ?
#
loop_
_entity_poly.entity_id
_entity_poly.type
_entity_poly.pdbx_seq_one_letter_code
_entity_poly.pdbx_strand_id
1 'polypeptide(L)'
;MAVRKLTTGKWLCECYPAGRSGRRVRKQFATKGEALAFERHTMEETEAKPWLGESVDRRTLKDVVELWFKLHGKSLTAGQHVYDKLLLMVDALGNPLATDLTSKMFAHYRDKRLTGEIYFSEKWKKGASPVTINLEQSYLSSVFSELSRLGEWSYPNPLENMRKFTIAEKEMAWLTHEQIVELLADCKRQDPILALVVKI
;
A
#
# COMPACT_ATOMS: atom_id res chain seq x y z
N MET A 1 31.16 33.57 -4.35
CA MET A 1 30.01 33.99 -5.20
C MET A 1 30.16 33.29 -6.54
N ALA A 2 29.17 32.52 -6.92
CA ALA A 2 29.22 31.74 -8.16
C ALA A 2 28.88 32.56 -9.44
N VAL A 3 28.21 33.70 -9.31
CA VAL A 3 27.81 34.57 -10.43
C VAL A 3 28.40 35.96 -10.28
N ARG A 4 29.11 36.41 -11.32
CA ARG A 4 29.74 37.76 -11.38
C ARG A 4 29.56 38.41 -12.73
N LYS A 5 29.50 39.76 -12.78
CA LYS A 5 29.47 40.55 -14.00
C LYS A 5 30.89 40.70 -14.56
N LEU A 6 31.05 40.45 -15.85
CA LEU A 6 32.32 40.67 -16.58
C LEU A 6 32.39 42.12 -17.12
N THR A 7 33.60 42.58 -17.41
CA THR A 7 33.86 43.87 -18.08
C THR A 7 33.20 43.99 -19.45
N THR A 8 32.92 42.84 -20.09
CA THR A 8 32.21 42.72 -21.37
C THR A 8 30.67 42.91 -21.23
N GLY A 9 30.17 43.23 -20.05
CA GLY A 9 28.75 43.38 -19.78
C GLY A 9 27.98 42.05 -19.55
N LYS A 10 28.55 40.90 -19.87
CA LYS A 10 27.99 39.58 -19.69
C LYS A 10 28.14 39.10 -18.24
N TRP A 11 27.29 38.12 -17.84
CA TRP A 11 27.33 37.48 -16.54
C TRP A 11 28.00 36.12 -16.62
N LEU A 12 29.02 35.90 -15.77
CA LEU A 12 29.71 34.62 -15.67
C LEU A 12 29.16 33.85 -14.49
N CYS A 13 28.66 32.63 -14.75
CA CYS A 13 28.41 31.63 -13.75
C CYS A 13 29.61 30.70 -13.65
N GLU A 14 30.08 30.46 -12.43
CA GLU A 14 31.21 29.59 -12.13
C GLU A 14 30.87 28.79 -10.88
N CYS A 15 30.57 27.48 -11.04
CA CYS A 15 30.18 26.60 -9.95
C CYS A 15 30.96 25.29 -9.96
N TYR A 16 30.99 24.64 -8.81
CA TYR A 16 31.63 23.35 -8.58
C TYR A 16 30.55 22.34 -8.09
N PRO A 17 29.76 21.76 -9.00
CA PRO A 17 28.61 20.91 -8.61
C PRO A 17 29.02 19.73 -7.75
N ALA A 18 30.18 19.11 -8.00
CA ALA A 18 30.70 17.96 -7.24
C ALA A 18 31.67 18.38 -6.10
N GLY A 19 31.52 19.61 -5.57
CA GLY A 19 32.41 20.16 -4.56
C GLY A 19 33.70 20.75 -5.11
N ARG A 20 34.51 21.42 -4.24
CA ARG A 20 35.72 22.16 -4.65
C ARG A 20 36.79 21.34 -5.34
N SER A 21 36.84 20.03 -5.12
CA SER A 21 37.74 19.10 -5.79
C SER A 21 37.19 18.53 -7.09
N GLY A 22 35.92 18.81 -7.41
CA GLY A 22 35.27 18.33 -8.61
C GLY A 22 35.49 19.21 -9.85
N ARG A 23 34.89 18.79 -10.98
CA ARG A 23 34.97 19.49 -12.25
C ARG A 23 34.32 20.88 -12.12
N ARG A 24 35.06 21.92 -12.50
CA ARG A 24 34.58 23.30 -12.59
C ARG A 24 33.67 23.47 -13.81
N VAL A 25 32.46 23.99 -13.61
CA VAL A 25 31.54 24.40 -14.68
C VAL A 25 31.56 25.91 -14.81
N ARG A 26 31.78 26.39 -16.03
CA ARG A 26 31.92 27.82 -16.33
C ARG A 26 31.14 28.18 -17.59
N LYS A 27 30.16 29.12 -17.47
CA LYS A 27 29.32 29.54 -18.61
C LYS A 27 28.96 31.02 -18.49
N GLN A 28 28.87 31.72 -19.66
CA GLN A 28 28.50 33.12 -19.72
C GLN A 28 27.06 33.29 -20.20
N PHE A 29 26.37 34.28 -19.65
CA PHE A 29 24.96 34.58 -19.93
C PHE A 29 24.78 36.08 -20.21
N ALA A 30 23.67 36.42 -20.88
CA ALA A 30 23.33 37.81 -21.17
C ALA A 30 22.80 38.53 -19.92
N THR A 31 22.06 37.81 -19.08
CA THR A 31 21.41 38.35 -17.86
C THR A 31 21.87 37.66 -16.59
N LYS A 32 21.74 38.37 -15.46
CA LYS A 32 22.01 37.82 -14.13
C LYS A 32 21.04 36.68 -13.79
N GLY A 33 19.75 36.81 -14.20
CA GLY A 33 18.72 35.82 -13.96
C GLY A 33 19.02 34.47 -14.61
N GLU A 34 19.48 34.49 -15.87
CA GLU A 34 19.90 33.27 -16.58
C GLU A 34 21.11 32.61 -15.91
N ALA A 35 22.08 33.38 -15.46
CA ALA A 35 23.27 32.86 -14.79
C ALA A 35 22.91 32.18 -13.45
N LEU A 36 21.99 32.76 -12.68
CA LEU A 36 21.49 32.18 -11.42
C LEU A 36 20.60 30.95 -11.67
N ALA A 37 19.77 30.98 -12.71
CA ALA A 37 18.94 29.81 -13.07
C ALA A 37 19.82 28.63 -13.50
N PHE A 38 20.88 28.88 -14.27
CA PHE A 38 21.82 27.85 -14.67
C PHE A 38 22.61 27.28 -13.48
N GLU A 39 23.04 28.13 -12.54
CA GLU A 39 23.69 27.67 -11.31
C GLU A 39 22.78 26.71 -10.54
N ARG A 40 21.51 27.11 -10.31
CA ARG A 40 20.52 26.28 -9.60
C ARG A 40 20.29 24.94 -10.31
N HIS A 41 20.02 24.97 -11.60
CA HIS A 41 19.82 23.76 -12.42
C HIS A 41 21.02 22.80 -12.34
N THR A 42 22.26 23.33 -12.47
CA THR A 42 23.48 22.52 -12.43
C THR A 42 23.74 21.92 -11.06
N MET A 43 23.34 22.61 -9.97
CA MET A 43 23.42 22.08 -8.61
C MET A 43 22.34 21.01 -8.37
N GLU A 44 21.11 21.25 -8.80
CA GLU A 44 19.99 20.29 -8.71
C GLU A 44 20.29 18.99 -9.48
N GLU A 45 20.82 19.06 -10.71
CA GLU A 45 21.24 17.89 -11.48
C GLU A 45 22.32 17.07 -10.76
N THR A 46 23.19 17.70 -10.01
CA THR A 46 24.25 17.01 -9.28
C THR A 46 23.77 16.46 -7.94
N GLU A 47 22.86 17.17 -7.28
CA GLU A 47 22.20 16.69 -6.05
C GLU A 47 21.26 15.53 -6.34
N ALA A 48 20.58 15.51 -7.47
CA ALA A 48 19.72 14.41 -7.91
C ALA A 48 20.52 13.10 -8.15
N LYS A 49 21.87 13.19 -8.34
CA LYS A 49 22.78 12.05 -8.49
C LYS A 49 22.17 10.92 -9.34
N PRO A 50 21.92 11.16 -10.64
CA PRO A 50 21.26 10.19 -11.51
C PRO A 50 21.96 8.83 -11.56
N TRP A 51 23.28 8.81 -11.28
CA TRP A 51 24.10 7.57 -11.21
C TRP A 51 23.86 6.72 -9.95
N LEU A 52 23.18 7.26 -8.92
CA LEU A 52 22.79 6.47 -7.74
C LEU A 52 21.48 5.70 -7.95
N GLY A 53 20.83 5.90 -9.11
CA GLY A 53 19.48 5.40 -9.35
C GLY A 53 18.40 6.19 -8.58
N GLU A 54 17.15 5.86 -8.82
CA GLU A 54 16.05 6.38 -8.01
C GLU A 54 16.28 5.99 -6.56
N SER A 55 16.02 6.91 -5.63
CA SER A 55 16.15 6.60 -4.20
C SER A 55 15.23 5.43 -3.87
N VAL A 56 15.82 4.28 -3.58
CA VAL A 56 15.05 3.09 -3.21
C VAL A 56 14.24 3.42 -1.97
N ASP A 57 12.94 3.21 -2.05
CA ASP A 57 12.06 3.37 -0.90
C ASP A 57 12.44 2.36 0.18
N ARG A 58 12.81 2.84 1.36
CA ARG A 58 13.25 2.03 2.49
C ARG A 58 12.16 1.82 3.55
N ARG A 59 10.93 2.24 3.25
CA ARG A 59 9.81 2.03 4.15
C ARG A 59 9.55 0.53 4.32
N THR A 60 9.31 0.13 5.55
CA THR A 60 8.87 -1.24 5.84
C THR A 60 7.40 -1.40 5.45
N LEU A 61 6.95 -2.64 5.34
CA LEU A 61 5.54 -2.93 5.08
C LEU A 61 4.63 -2.31 6.14
N LYS A 62 5.08 -2.27 7.40
CA LYS A 62 4.38 -1.60 8.50
C LYS A 62 4.24 -0.10 8.24
N ASP A 63 5.33 0.59 7.86
CA ASP A 63 5.30 2.03 7.59
C ASP A 63 4.30 2.37 6.48
N VAL A 64 4.24 1.54 5.44
CA VAL A 64 3.30 1.70 4.32
C VAL A 64 1.85 1.49 4.77
N VAL A 65 1.59 0.49 5.61
CA VAL A 65 0.25 0.24 6.19
C VAL A 65 -0.18 1.38 7.12
N GLU A 66 0.73 1.90 7.96
CA GLU A 66 0.45 3.04 8.83
C GLU A 66 0.16 4.32 8.03
N LEU A 67 0.93 4.56 6.97
CA LEU A 67 0.70 5.69 6.07
C LEU A 67 -0.67 5.58 5.39
N TRP A 68 -1.01 4.40 4.86
CA TRP A 68 -2.34 4.14 4.28
C TRP A 68 -3.45 4.41 5.29
N PHE A 69 -3.31 3.92 6.52
CA PHE A 69 -4.32 4.14 7.56
C PHE A 69 -4.49 5.62 7.89
N LYS A 70 -3.38 6.36 7.97
CA LYS A 70 -3.39 7.81 8.24
C LYS A 70 -4.09 8.60 7.14
N LEU A 71 -3.80 8.29 5.86
CA LEU A 71 -4.26 9.06 4.71
C LEU A 71 -5.67 8.65 4.25
N HIS A 72 -6.02 7.37 4.39
CA HIS A 72 -7.26 6.81 3.84
C HIS A 72 -8.03 5.96 4.84
N GLY A 73 -7.38 5.02 5.53
CA GLY A 73 -8.05 4.03 6.37
C GLY A 73 -8.97 4.62 7.43
N LYS A 74 -8.61 5.75 8.04
CA LYS A 74 -9.42 6.44 9.07
C LYS A 74 -10.78 6.93 8.56
N SER A 75 -10.92 7.17 7.27
CA SER A 75 -12.19 7.62 6.66
C SER A 75 -13.19 6.48 6.40
N LEU A 76 -12.73 5.22 6.47
CA LEU A 76 -13.55 4.05 6.20
C LEU A 76 -14.28 3.59 7.47
N THR A 77 -15.55 3.20 7.34
CA THR A 77 -16.36 2.67 8.45
C THR A 77 -15.71 1.47 9.14
N ALA A 78 -15.08 0.56 8.38
CA ALA A 78 -14.38 -0.60 8.90
C ALA A 78 -12.85 -0.40 8.95
N GLY A 79 -12.35 0.84 8.82
CA GLY A 79 -10.93 1.14 8.64
C GLY A 79 -10.06 0.62 9.77
N GLN A 80 -10.49 0.77 11.03
CA GLN A 80 -9.75 0.27 12.18
C GLN A 80 -9.63 -1.26 12.15
N HIS A 81 -10.71 -1.96 11.84
CA HIS A 81 -10.70 -3.43 11.73
C HIS A 81 -9.75 -3.92 10.63
N VAL A 82 -9.76 -3.25 9.47
CA VAL A 82 -8.86 -3.58 8.36
C VAL A 82 -7.40 -3.33 8.76
N TYR A 83 -7.14 -2.20 9.42
CA TYR A 83 -5.81 -1.85 9.92
C TYR A 83 -5.25 -2.88 10.91
N ASP A 84 -6.04 -3.30 11.89
CA ASP A 84 -5.65 -4.31 12.86
C ASP A 84 -5.32 -5.66 12.17
N LYS A 85 -6.11 -6.05 11.15
CA LYS A 85 -5.82 -7.24 10.32
C LYS A 85 -4.54 -7.09 9.52
N LEU A 86 -4.29 -5.93 8.93
CA LEU A 86 -3.08 -5.65 8.19
C LEU A 86 -1.83 -5.72 9.09
N LEU A 87 -1.90 -5.23 10.33
CA LEU A 87 -0.79 -5.34 11.28
C LEU A 87 -0.45 -6.82 11.60
N LEU A 88 -1.46 -7.65 11.83
CA LEU A 88 -1.25 -9.09 12.03
C LEU A 88 -0.62 -9.76 10.80
N MET A 89 -0.99 -9.32 9.59
CA MET A 89 -0.38 -9.82 8.36
C MET A 89 1.08 -9.35 8.21
N VAL A 90 1.36 -8.10 8.56
CA VAL A 90 2.72 -7.52 8.56
C VAL A 90 3.63 -8.35 9.46
N ASP A 91 3.20 -8.64 10.68
CA ASP A 91 3.95 -9.45 11.64
C ASP A 91 4.18 -10.89 11.11
N ALA A 92 3.13 -11.50 10.55
CA ALA A 92 3.21 -12.84 9.97
C ALA A 92 4.11 -12.93 8.72
N LEU A 93 4.27 -11.83 7.98
CA LEU A 93 5.17 -11.72 6.83
C LEU A 93 6.62 -11.34 7.25
N GLY A 94 6.85 -11.04 8.54
CA GLY A 94 8.17 -10.66 9.07
C GLY A 94 8.55 -9.20 8.79
N ASN A 95 7.57 -8.33 8.52
CA ASN A 95 7.76 -6.90 8.26
C ASN A 95 8.92 -6.57 7.28
N PRO A 96 8.91 -7.10 6.06
CA PRO A 96 9.95 -6.83 5.06
C PRO A 96 9.93 -5.35 4.63
N LEU A 97 10.96 -4.91 3.89
CA LEU A 97 10.84 -3.67 3.12
C LEU A 97 9.67 -3.80 2.15
N ALA A 98 8.88 -2.75 2.02
CA ALA A 98 7.68 -2.79 1.17
C ALA A 98 8.03 -3.07 -0.31
N THR A 99 9.21 -2.63 -0.77
CA THR A 99 9.77 -2.93 -2.09
C THR A 99 10.16 -4.39 -2.29
N ASP A 100 10.51 -5.09 -1.20
CA ASP A 100 10.93 -6.49 -1.24
C ASP A 100 9.75 -7.47 -1.13
N LEU A 101 8.55 -6.97 -0.83
CA LEU A 101 7.36 -7.79 -0.82
C LEU A 101 7.06 -8.35 -2.22
N THR A 102 7.00 -9.67 -2.34
CA THR A 102 6.73 -10.36 -3.60
C THR A 102 5.48 -11.21 -3.52
N SER A 103 4.87 -11.48 -4.68
CA SER A 103 3.75 -12.45 -4.78
C SER A 103 4.14 -13.83 -4.23
N LYS A 104 5.41 -14.22 -4.35
CA LYS A 104 5.94 -15.49 -3.81
C LYS A 104 5.89 -15.51 -2.28
N MET A 105 6.32 -14.44 -1.61
CA MET A 105 6.24 -14.34 -0.16
C MET A 105 4.78 -14.45 0.32
N PHE A 106 3.87 -13.75 -0.37
CA PHE A 106 2.46 -13.82 -0.04
C PHE A 106 1.85 -15.19 -0.35
N ALA A 107 2.33 -15.92 -1.37
CA ALA A 107 1.91 -17.29 -1.63
C ALA A 107 2.28 -18.25 -0.50
N HIS A 108 3.49 -18.14 0.06
CA HIS A 108 3.89 -18.91 1.25
C HIS A 108 3.06 -18.52 2.50
N TYR A 109 2.77 -17.23 2.67
CA TYR A 109 1.87 -16.79 3.73
C TYR A 109 0.48 -17.44 3.60
N ARG A 110 -0.10 -17.47 2.38
CA ARG A 110 -1.39 -18.11 2.11
C ARG A 110 -1.40 -19.59 2.47
N ASP A 111 -0.36 -20.32 2.12
CA ASP A 111 -0.21 -21.75 2.43
C ASP A 111 -0.19 -21.98 3.93
N LYS A 112 0.63 -21.24 4.68
CA LYS A 112 0.69 -21.28 6.14
C LYS A 112 -0.62 -20.87 6.82
N ARG A 113 -1.39 -19.98 6.20
CA ARG A 113 -2.73 -19.62 6.70
C ARG A 113 -3.73 -20.74 6.50
N LEU A 114 -3.67 -21.46 5.36
CA LEU A 114 -4.53 -22.62 5.07
C LEU A 114 -4.24 -23.79 6.00
N THR A 115 -2.96 -24.08 6.26
CA THR A 115 -2.53 -25.19 7.12
C THR A 115 -2.73 -24.90 8.62
N GLY A 116 -2.96 -23.65 8.99
CA GLY A 116 -3.08 -23.21 10.38
C GLY A 116 -1.74 -23.02 11.11
N GLU A 117 -0.62 -23.02 10.39
CA GLU A 117 0.68 -22.64 10.96
C GLU A 117 0.69 -21.19 11.41
N ILE A 118 -0.01 -20.30 10.66
CA ILE A 118 -0.24 -18.91 11.02
C ILE A 118 -1.71 -18.73 11.34
N TYR A 119 -2.02 -18.36 12.58
CA TYR A 119 -3.39 -18.07 13.03
C TYR A 119 -3.41 -16.79 13.89
N PHE A 120 -4.49 -16.05 13.81
CA PHE A 120 -4.68 -14.77 14.52
C PHE A 120 -5.58 -14.92 15.76
N SER A 121 -6.09 -16.10 16.01
CA SER A 121 -6.91 -16.44 17.16
C SER A 121 -6.93 -17.97 17.30
N GLU A 122 -6.96 -18.49 18.51
CA GLU A 122 -7.07 -19.93 18.80
C GLU A 122 -8.22 -20.61 18.06
N LYS A 123 -9.31 -19.89 17.84
CA LYS A 123 -10.46 -20.35 17.04
C LYS A 123 -10.06 -20.73 15.58
N TRP A 124 -9.00 -20.15 15.04
CA TRP A 124 -8.55 -20.33 13.66
C TRP A 124 -7.32 -21.23 13.52
N LYS A 125 -6.96 -21.95 14.56
CA LYS A 125 -5.83 -22.88 14.59
C LYS A 125 -5.95 -24.04 13.59
N LYS A 126 -7.15 -24.33 13.10
CA LYS A 126 -7.42 -25.33 12.05
C LYS A 126 -7.16 -24.82 10.62
N GLY A 127 -6.69 -23.60 10.49
CA GLY A 127 -6.50 -22.92 9.21
C GLY A 127 -7.62 -21.93 8.87
N ALA A 128 -7.27 -20.92 8.08
CA ALA A 128 -8.24 -19.94 7.58
C ALA A 128 -8.90 -20.44 6.29
N SER A 129 -10.15 -20.04 6.07
CA SER A 129 -10.86 -20.40 4.83
C SER A 129 -10.28 -19.65 3.62
N PRO A 130 -10.40 -20.19 2.40
CA PRO A 130 -10.02 -19.51 1.17
C PRO A 130 -10.67 -18.11 1.02
N VAL A 131 -11.90 -17.96 1.49
CA VAL A 131 -12.62 -16.67 1.50
C VAL A 131 -11.89 -15.64 2.35
N THR A 132 -11.49 -16.03 3.57
CA THR A 132 -10.75 -15.16 4.48
C THR A 132 -9.41 -14.73 3.88
N ILE A 133 -8.69 -15.66 3.28
CA ILE A 133 -7.38 -15.38 2.67
C ILE A 133 -7.53 -14.47 1.44
N ASN A 134 -8.56 -14.68 0.63
CA ASN A 134 -8.88 -13.78 -0.48
C ASN A 134 -9.18 -12.35 -0.01
N LEU A 135 -9.83 -12.21 1.14
CA LEU A 135 -10.10 -10.92 1.77
C LEU A 135 -8.81 -10.28 2.29
N GLU A 136 -7.95 -11.04 2.96
CA GLU A 136 -6.62 -10.60 3.41
C GLU A 136 -5.77 -10.11 2.22
N GLN A 137 -5.77 -10.86 1.11
CA GLN A 137 -5.11 -10.43 -0.15
C GLN A 137 -5.68 -9.12 -0.68
N SER A 138 -7.00 -8.96 -0.65
CA SER A 138 -7.65 -7.73 -1.12
C SER A 138 -7.28 -6.54 -0.24
N TYR A 139 -7.23 -6.70 1.07
CA TYR A 139 -6.83 -5.64 2.00
C TYR A 139 -5.41 -5.16 1.72
N LEU A 140 -4.44 -6.08 1.63
CA LEU A 140 -3.06 -5.71 1.38
C LEU A 140 -2.86 -5.11 -0.02
N SER A 141 -3.51 -5.66 -1.04
CA SER A 141 -3.47 -5.11 -2.40
C SER A 141 -4.05 -3.70 -2.46
N SER A 142 -5.14 -3.42 -1.72
CA SER A 142 -5.77 -2.10 -1.68
C SER A 142 -4.88 -1.03 -1.05
N VAL A 143 -4.02 -1.40 -0.09
CA VAL A 143 -3.04 -0.48 0.51
C VAL A 143 -2.12 0.09 -0.56
N PHE A 144 -1.49 -0.78 -1.37
CA PHE A 144 -0.56 -0.36 -2.44
C PHE A 144 -1.28 0.42 -3.54
N SER A 145 -2.46 -0.04 -3.96
CA SER A 145 -3.24 0.63 -5.01
C SER A 145 -3.68 2.03 -4.58
N GLU A 146 -4.11 2.20 -3.33
CA GLU A 146 -4.52 3.50 -2.80
C GLU A 146 -3.34 4.46 -2.65
N LEU A 147 -2.22 3.99 -2.10
CA LEU A 147 -1.02 4.82 -1.98
C LEU A 147 -0.42 5.19 -3.35
N SER A 148 -0.51 4.30 -4.34
CA SER A 148 -0.12 4.62 -5.72
C SER A 148 -1.02 5.72 -6.32
N ARG A 149 -2.33 5.66 -6.07
CA ARG A 149 -3.29 6.69 -6.49
C ARG A 149 -3.02 8.05 -5.84
N LEU A 150 -2.55 8.04 -4.59
CA LEU A 150 -2.16 9.25 -3.86
C LEU A 150 -0.77 9.78 -4.23
N GLY A 151 0.00 9.07 -5.08
CA GLY A 151 1.37 9.43 -5.43
C GLY A 151 2.42 9.10 -4.37
N GLU A 152 2.02 8.40 -3.30
CA GLU A 152 2.89 8.01 -2.19
C GLU A 152 3.65 6.69 -2.44
N TRP A 153 3.26 5.94 -3.47
CA TRP A 153 3.87 4.69 -3.87
C TRP A 153 4.10 4.65 -5.38
N SER A 154 5.37 4.55 -5.79
CA SER A 154 5.78 4.62 -7.20
C SER A 154 6.06 3.26 -7.84
N TYR A 155 6.06 2.18 -7.05
CA TYR A 155 6.35 0.83 -7.55
C TYR A 155 5.05 0.09 -7.91
N PRO A 156 5.14 -0.97 -8.75
CA PRO A 156 3.99 -1.82 -9.05
C PRO A 156 3.41 -2.45 -7.77
N ASN A 157 2.10 -2.69 -7.76
CA ASN A 157 1.48 -3.42 -6.66
C ASN A 157 1.94 -4.89 -6.69
N PRO A 158 2.60 -5.39 -5.63
CA PRO A 158 3.17 -6.74 -5.61
C PRO A 158 2.13 -7.86 -5.72
N LEU A 159 0.86 -7.56 -5.46
CA LEU A 159 -0.25 -8.53 -5.46
C LEU A 159 -1.22 -8.36 -6.63
N GLU A 160 -0.99 -7.40 -7.54
CA GLU A 160 -1.90 -7.06 -8.63
C GLU A 160 -2.24 -8.28 -9.49
N ASN A 161 -1.23 -9.05 -9.89
CA ASN A 161 -1.38 -10.21 -10.78
C ASN A 161 -1.62 -11.54 -10.04
N MET A 162 -1.81 -11.50 -8.71
CA MET A 162 -2.00 -12.71 -7.93
C MET A 162 -3.45 -13.17 -7.97
N ARG A 163 -3.70 -14.34 -8.54
CA ARG A 163 -5.04 -14.93 -8.60
C ARG A 163 -5.56 -15.27 -7.19
N LYS A 164 -6.81 -14.95 -6.94
CA LYS A 164 -7.55 -15.38 -5.76
C LYS A 164 -7.91 -16.86 -5.84
N PHE A 165 -8.15 -17.49 -4.69
CA PHE A 165 -8.70 -18.84 -4.66
C PHE A 165 -10.10 -18.85 -5.25
N THR A 166 -10.39 -19.87 -6.06
CA THR A 166 -11.75 -20.14 -6.49
C THR A 166 -12.57 -20.64 -5.30
N ILE A 167 -13.68 -20.00 -5.07
CA ILE A 167 -14.61 -20.35 -3.98
C ILE A 167 -15.77 -21.09 -4.64
N ALA A 168 -16.03 -22.32 -4.22
CA ALA A 168 -17.24 -23.00 -4.62
C ALA A 168 -18.46 -22.22 -4.13
N GLU A 169 -19.35 -21.87 -5.03
CA GLU A 169 -20.62 -21.28 -4.67
C GLU A 169 -21.39 -22.32 -3.85
N LYS A 170 -21.78 -21.96 -2.63
CA LYS A 170 -22.74 -22.76 -1.89
C LYS A 170 -24.09 -22.51 -2.52
N GLU A 171 -24.73 -23.60 -2.97
CA GLU A 171 -26.14 -23.51 -3.34
C GLU A 171 -26.90 -22.89 -2.18
N MET A 172 -27.68 -21.87 -2.48
CA MET A 172 -28.57 -21.30 -1.47
C MET A 172 -29.64 -22.36 -1.15
N ALA A 173 -29.60 -22.84 0.08
CA ALA A 173 -30.68 -23.71 0.57
C ALA A 173 -31.92 -22.85 0.76
N TRP A 174 -32.88 -23.03 -0.13
CA TRP A 174 -34.20 -22.44 0.01
C TRP A 174 -35.02 -23.28 0.99
N LEU A 175 -35.66 -22.64 1.95
CA LEU A 175 -36.61 -23.33 2.82
C LEU A 175 -37.86 -23.70 2.03
N THR A 176 -38.34 -24.90 2.20
CA THR A 176 -39.65 -25.30 1.68
C THR A 176 -40.76 -24.55 2.43
N HIS A 177 -41.94 -24.47 1.82
CA HIS A 177 -43.11 -23.84 2.48
C HIS A 177 -43.39 -24.45 3.88
N GLU A 178 -43.27 -25.74 4.01
CA GLU A 178 -43.47 -26.48 5.27
C GLU A 178 -42.42 -26.06 6.32
N GLN A 179 -41.15 -25.98 5.93
CA GLN A 179 -40.05 -25.51 6.79
C GLN A 179 -40.24 -24.06 7.24
N ILE A 180 -40.75 -23.20 6.36
CA ILE A 180 -41.07 -21.80 6.69
C ILE A 180 -42.17 -21.74 7.74
N VAL A 181 -43.23 -22.55 7.59
CA VAL A 181 -44.35 -22.60 8.54
C VAL A 181 -43.87 -23.09 9.89
N GLU A 182 -43.05 -24.15 9.95
CA GLU A 182 -42.47 -24.70 11.16
C GLU A 182 -41.55 -23.66 11.86
N LEU A 183 -40.64 -23.00 11.09
CA LEU A 183 -39.78 -21.96 11.60
C LEU A 183 -40.57 -20.81 12.22
N LEU A 184 -41.62 -20.33 11.53
CA LEU A 184 -42.48 -19.26 12.04
C LEU A 184 -43.26 -19.70 13.32
N ALA A 185 -43.67 -20.93 13.41
CA ALA A 185 -44.32 -21.47 14.62
C ALA A 185 -43.35 -21.53 15.81
N ASP A 186 -42.08 -21.89 15.56
CA ASP A 186 -41.03 -21.91 16.57
C ASP A 186 -40.66 -20.51 17.03
N CYS A 187 -40.47 -19.56 16.07
CA CYS A 187 -40.24 -18.17 16.39
C CYS A 187 -41.36 -17.57 17.26
N LYS A 188 -42.64 -17.87 16.96
CA LYS A 188 -43.78 -17.40 17.75
C LYS A 188 -43.81 -17.99 19.19
N ARG A 189 -43.32 -19.22 19.37
CA ARG A 189 -43.18 -19.84 20.68
C ARG A 189 -42.11 -19.19 21.55
N GLN A 190 -41.00 -18.77 20.93
CA GLN A 190 -39.87 -18.14 21.64
C GLN A 190 -40.12 -16.65 21.90
N ASP A 191 -40.46 -15.91 20.85
CA ASP A 191 -40.74 -14.47 20.90
C ASP A 191 -41.64 -14.07 19.72
N PRO A 192 -42.87 -13.50 19.97
CA PRO A 192 -43.76 -13.04 18.93
C PRO A 192 -43.13 -11.96 18.01
N ILE A 193 -42.23 -11.14 18.54
CA ILE A 193 -41.51 -10.09 17.76
C ILE A 193 -40.56 -10.73 16.75
N LEU A 194 -39.88 -11.82 17.15
CA LEU A 194 -38.99 -12.56 16.27
C LEU A 194 -39.70 -13.10 15.03
N ALA A 195 -40.93 -13.59 15.22
CA ALA A 195 -41.76 -14.11 14.12
C ALA A 195 -42.17 -13.01 13.13
N LEU A 196 -42.31 -11.75 13.57
CA LEU A 196 -42.58 -10.60 12.67
C LEU A 196 -41.35 -10.26 11.85
N VAL A 197 -40.15 -10.27 12.43
CA VAL A 197 -38.90 -9.99 11.74
C VAL A 197 -38.58 -11.02 10.65
N VAL A 198 -38.86 -12.31 10.92
CA VAL A 198 -38.62 -13.41 9.97
C VAL A 198 -39.64 -13.42 8.82
N LYS A 199 -40.82 -12.82 9.03
CA LYS A 199 -41.93 -12.78 8.03
C LYS A 199 -41.76 -11.69 6.97
N ILE A 200 -40.83 -10.71 7.21
CA ILE A 200 -40.52 -9.64 6.26
C ILE A 200 -39.53 -10.13 5.24
#